data_e8ccd38890d477d4d08c00923144017d
#
_entry.id   e8ccd38890d477d4d08c00923144017d
#
_cell.length_a   1.000
_cell.length_b   1.000
_cell.length_c   1.000
_cell.angle_alpha   90.00
_cell.angle_beta   90.00
_cell.angle_gamma   90.00
#
_symmetry.space_group_name_H-M   'P 1'
#
loop_
_entity.id
_entity.type
_entity.pdbx_description
1 polymer ?
#
loop_
_entity_poly.entity_id
_entity_poly.type
_entity_poly.pdbx_seq_one_letter_code
_entity_poly.pdbx_strand_id
1 'polypeptide(L)'
;MKYIAKIAIVLFTFWLAIPTVAQTPKKEVRAFWLSTVWRLTWPKTTVISNTGNAQEIQEQKDELIMLLDSVKAANANTVYFQVRGRCDAMYKSSYEPWSSDLVATRGMDPGYDPLLFAVEEAHKRGIEIHAWFNPYRYESVLHQWDGTPQNYRESHPEWLLDYSDGSILNPAMPEVRDHITA
;
A
#
# COMPACT_ATOMS: atom_id res chain seq x y z
N MET A 1 29.65 -44.49 -48.65
CA MET A 1 29.00 -43.19 -48.75
C MET A 1 27.57 -43.18 -48.18
N LYS A 2 26.67 -44.15 -48.44
CA LYS A 2 25.27 -44.17 -47.93
C LYS A 2 25.16 -44.24 -46.41
N TYR A 3 26.09 -44.85 -45.68
CA TYR A 3 26.03 -44.95 -44.21
C TYR A 3 26.54 -43.69 -43.51
N ILE A 4 27.51 -42.99 -44.09
CA ILE A 4 28.06 -41.74 -43.55
C ILE A 4 26.98 -40.65 -43.58
N ALA A 5 26.20 -40.56 -44.67
CA ALA A 5 25.09 -39.61 -44.78
C ALA A 5 23.97 -39.87 -43.74
N LYS A 6 23.65 -41.16 -43.43
CA LYS A 6 22.67 -41.52 -42.42
C LYS A 6 23.13 -41.17 -41.00
N ILE A 7 24.40 -41.39 -40.69
CA ILE A 7 25.01 -41.03 -39.37
C ILE A 7 25.03 -39.52 -39.21
N ALA A 8 25.36 -38.75 -40.25
CA ALA A 8 25.36 -37.29 -40.20
C ALA A 8 23.94 -36.71 -39.96
N ILE A 9 22.91 -37.30 -40.54
CA ILE A 9 21.51 -36.89 -40.33
C ILE A 9 21.09 -37.18 -38.88
N VAL A 10 21.42 -38.34 -38.33
CA VAL A 10 21.09 -38.69 -36.94
C VAL A 10 21.80 -37.78 -35.94
N LEU A 11 23.06 -37.43 -36.17
CA LEU A 11 23.81 -36.51 -35.31
C LEU A 11 23.25 -35.06 -35.41
N PHE A 12 22.80 -34.64 -36.59
CA PHE A 12 22.20 -33.33 -36.79
C PHE A 12 20.82 -33.22 -36.13
N THR A 13 20.00 -34.26 -36.15
CA THR A 13 18.71 -34.28 -35.44
C THR A 13 18.90 -34.32 -33.92
N PHE A 14 19.95 -34.96 -33.41
CA PHE A 14 20.26 -34.97 -31.99
C PHE A 14 20.74 -33.58 -31.49
N TRP A 15 21.40 -32.82 -32.37
CA TRP A 15 21.86 -31.46 -32.06
C TRP A 15 20.67 -30.44 -32.00
N LEU A 16 19.60 -30.69 -32.74
CA LEU A 16 18.36 -29.90 -32.72
C LEU A 16 17.48 -30.21 -31.51
N ALA A 17 17.75 -31.28 -30.77
CA ALA A 17 17.02 -31.71 -29.59
C ALA A 17 17.68 -31.22 -28.25
N ILE A 18 18.60 -30.25 -28.32
CA ILE A 18 19.08 -29.59 -27.07
C ILE A 18 17.87 -28.89 -26.47
N PRO A 19 17.40 -29.31 -25.26
CA PRO A 19 16.33 -28.59 -24.62
C PRO A 19 16.81 -27.17 -24.41
N THR A 20 16.24 -26.22 -25.14
CA THR A 20 16.32 -24.82 -24.75
C THR A 20 15.72 -24.76 -23.37
N VAL A 21 16.55 -24.64 -22.33
CA VAL A 21 16.08 -24.30 -20.99
C VAL A 21 15.36 -22.98 -21.18
N ALA A 22 14.04 -23.05 -21.27
CA ALA A 22 13.21 -21.87 -21.29
C ALA A 22 13.58 -21.08 -20.02
N GLN A 23 14.24 -19.96 -20.19
CA GLN A 23 14.44 -19.05 -19.07
C GLN A 23 13.05 -18.74 -18.56
N THR A 24 12.81 -19.00 -17.27
CA THR A 24 11.59 -18.54 -16.62
C THR A 24 11.45 -17.06 -16.97
N PRO A 25 10.31 -16.65 -17.55
CA PRO A 25 10.12 -15.26 -17.93
C PRO A 25 10.44 -14.39 -16.72
N LYS A 26 11.35 -13.43 -16.89
CA LYS A 26 11.65 -12.48 -15.82
C LYS A 26 10.34 -11.82 -15.43
N LYS A 27 9.92 -11.99 -14.17
CA LYS A 27 8.74 -11.32 -13.62
C LYS A 27 9.10 -9.85 -13.51
N GLU A 28 8.67 -9.05 -14.49
CA GLU A 28 8.85 -7.62 -14.49
C GLU A 28 7.82 -6.98 -13.54
N VAL A 29 8.28 -6.09 -12.66
CA VAL A 29 7.43 -5.27 -11.80
C VAL A 29 7.25 -3.90 -12.44
N ARG A 30 6.02 -3.58 -12.80
CA ARG A 30 5.59 -2.25 -13.26
C ARG A 30 4.59 -1.73 -12.22
N ALA A 31 5.05 -0.81 -11.38
CA ALA A 31 4.33 -0.43 -10.18
C ALA A 31 3.96 1.06 -10.15
N PHE A 32 2.85 1.35 -9.48
CA PHE A 32 2.46 2.70 -9.09
C PHE A 32 2.41 2.84 -7.57
N TRP A 33 2.73 4.03 -7.07
CA TRP A 33 2.55 4.42 -5.69
C TRP A 33 1.22 5.14 -5.54
N LEU A 34 0.35 4.65 -4.64
CA LEU A 34 -0.88 5.31 -4.24
C LEU A 34 -0.71 5.90 -2.84
N SER A 35 -0.49 7.20 -2.78
CA SER A 35 -0.31 7.93 -1.53
C SER A 35 -1.66 8.35 -0.95
N THR A 36 -1.84 8.09 0.35
CA THR A 36 -3.04 8.51 1.08
C THR A 36 -2.79 9.78 1.89
N VAL A 37 -1.55 9.99 2.36
CA VAL A 37 -1.21 11.17 3.15
C VAL A 37 -1.55 12.45 2.40
N TRP A 38 -2.22 13.38 3.09
CA TRP A 38 -2.76 14.63 2.53
C TRP A 38 -3.68 14.41 1.32
N ARG A 39 -4.22 13.22 1.17
CA ARG A 39 -5.10 12.84 0.05
C ARG A 39 -4.48 13.11 -1.33
N LEU A 40 -3.16 12.94 -1.43
CA LEU A 40 -2.42 13.24 -2.66
C LEU A 40 -2.92 12.42 -3.85
N THR A 41 -3.14 11.13 -3.65
CA THR A 41 -3.69 10.26 -4.68
C THR A 41 -5.13 9.84 -4.34
N TRP A 42 -5.35 9.33 -3.12
CA TRP A 42 -6.63 8.81 -2.63
C TRP A 42 -6.71 8.93 -1.10
N PRO A 43 -7.91 9.10 -0.53
CA PRO A 43 -9.18 9.45 -1.18
C PRO A 43 -9.27 10.96 -1.47
N LYS A 44 -10.11 11.37 -2.41
CA LYS A 44 -10.44 12.80 -2.60
C LYS A 44 -11.63 13.21 -1.74
N THR A 45 -12.57 12.29 -1.56
CA THR A 45 -13.74 12.47 -0.69
C THR A 45 -13.41 11.94 0.72
N THR A 46 -13.81 12.67 1.75
CA THR A 46 -13.73 12.26 3.17
C THR A 46 -15.09 11.83 3.69
N VAL A 47 -15.13 10.74 4.47
CA VAL A 47 -16.34 10.37 5.21
C VAL A 47 -16.53 11.34 6.37
N ILE A 48 -17.65 12.09 6.39
CA ILE A 48 -17.89 13.20 7.32
C ILE A 48 -18.52 12.69 8.62
N SER A 49 -19.34 11.64 8.55
CA SER A 49 -20.11 11.12 9.68
C SER A 49 -20.02 9.60 9.74
N ASN A 50 -20.11 9.02 10.92
CA ASN A 50 -20.24 7.58 11.11
C ASN A 50 -21.68 7.07 10.87
N THR A 51 -22.62 7.95 10.53
CA THR A 51 -24.02 7.63 10.20
C THR A 51 -24.45 8.40 8.97
N GLY A 52 -25.23 7.76 8.08
CA GLY A 52 -25.77 8.42 6.89
C GLY A 52 -24.73 8.77 5.80
N ASN A 53 -23.58 8.11 5.79
CA ASN A 53 -22.41 8.38 4.97
C ASN A 53 -22.26 7.44 3.77
N ALA A 54 -23.32 6.77 3.37
CA ALA A 54 -23.28 5.76 2.30
C ALA A 54 -22.78 6.35 0.97
N GLN A 55 -23.06 7.62 0.71
CA GLN A 55 -22.63 8.30 -0.50
C GLN A 55 -21.12 8.53 -0.49
N GLU A 56 -20.56 9.10 0.59
CA GLU A 56 -19.13 9.37 0.70
C GLU A 56 -18.31 8.07 0.67
N ILE A 57 -18.80 7.01 1.29
CA ILE A 57 -18.20 5.67 1.23
C ILE A 57 -18.17 5.16 -0.21
N GLN A 58 -19.29 5.30 -0.93
CA GLN A 58 -19.37 4.84 -2.32
C GLN A 58 -18.43 5.67 -3.22
N GLU A 59 -18.39 6.99 -3.03
CA GLU A 59 -17.47 7.87 -3.75
C GLU A 59 -16.00 7.46 -3.53
N GLN A 60 -15.57 7.20 -2.28
CA GLN A 60 -14.22 6.69 -2.00
C GLN A 60 -13.92 5.37 -2.71
N LYS A 61 -14.89 4.44 -2.72
CA LYS A 61 -14.76 3.16 -3.41
C LYS A 61 -14.66 3.32 -4.92
N ASP A 62 -15.49 4.17 -5.51
CA ASP A 62 -15.50 4.43 -6.95
C ASP A 62 -14.20 5.12 -7.40
N GLU A 63 -13.69 6.06 -6.60
CA GLU A 63 -12.38 6.68 -6.82
C GLU A 63 -11.25 5.65 -6.87
N LEU A 64 -11.22 4.71 -5.91
CA LEU A 64 -10.20 3.67 -5.84
C LEU A 64 -10.31 2.69 -7.01
N ILE A 65 -11.53 2.29 -7.38
CA ILE A 65 -11.80 1.47 -8.56
C ILE A 65 -11.24 2.15 -9.82
N MET A 66 -11.55 3.43 -10.03
CA MET A 66 -11.07 4.20 -11.18
C MET A 66 -9.54 4.29 -11.23
N LEU A 67 -8.88 4.45 -10.07
CA LEU A 67 -7.42 4.45 -9.99
C LEU A 67 -6.83 3.08 -10.37
N LEU A 68 -7.39 1.99 -9.84
CA LEU A 68 -6.93 0.64 -10.15
C LEU A 68 -7.19 0.25 -11.61
N ASP A 69 -8.30 0.70 -12.20
CA ASP A 69 -8.58 0.55 -13.64
C ASP A 69 -7.54 1.30 -14.48
N SER A 70 -7.15 2.51 -14.06
CA SER A 70 -6.10 3.29 -14.72
C SER A 70 -4.73 2.61 -14.62
N VAL A 71 -4.39 2.03 -13.46
CA VAL A 71 -3.17 1.22 -13.27
C VAL A 71 -3.17 0.03 -14.23
N LYS A 72 -4.30 -0.67 -14.36
CA LYS A 72 -4.45 -1.79 -15.27
C LYS A 72 -4.34 -1.36 -16.74
N ALA A 73 -4.99 -0.27 -17.12
CA ALA A 73 -4.93 0.29 -18.47
C ALA A 73 -3.52 0.73 -18.86
N ALA A 74 -2.71 1.18 -17.89
CA ALA A 74 -1.30 1.50 -18.08
C ALA A 74 -0.40 0.25 -18.18
N ASN A 75 -1.00 -0.95 -18.20
CA ASN A 75 -0.28 -2.23 -18.21
C ASN A 75 0.66 -2.42 -17.00
N ALA A 76 0.38 -1.78 -15.87
CA ALA A 76 1.05 -2.03 -14.62
C ALA A 76 0.45 -3.25 -13.90
N ASN A 77 1.25 -3.89 -13.07
CA ASN A 77 0.88 -5.14 -12.40
C ASN A 77 1.03 -5.08 -10.87
N THR A 78 1.47 -3.96 -10.34
CA THR A 78 1.76 -3.81 -8.91
C THR A 78 1.37 -2.41 -8.43
N VAL A 79 0.87 -2.34 -7.19
CA VAL A 79 0.57 -1.08 -6.50
C VAL A 79 1.19 -1.09 -5.12
N TYR A 80 1.91 -0.02 -4.76
CA TYR A 80 2.30 0.29 -3.39
C TYR A 80 1.26 1.22 -2.79
N PHE A 81 0.40 0.69 -1.95
CA PHE A 81 -0.71 1.42 -1.33
C PHE A 81 -0.34 1.89 0.07
N GLN A 82 -0.31 3.20 0.30
CA GLN A 82 0.01 3.76 1.61
C GLN A 82 -1.12 3.49 2.59
N VAL A 83 -0.86 2.65 3.58
CA VAL A 83 -1.86 2.21 4.56
C VAL A 83 -1.64 2.82 5.94
N ARG A 84 -0.45 3.37 6.20
CA ARG A 84 -0.11 4.09 7.43
C ARG A 84 0.73 5.31 7.07
N GLY A 85 0.09 6.47 7.11
CA GLY A 85 0.70 7.74 6.71
C GLY A 85 1.43 8.45 7.84
N ARG A 86 0.77 8.57 9.03
CA ARG A 86 1.19 9.41 10.16
C ARG A 86 0.70 8.86 11.50
N CYS A 87 1.13 7.67 11.89
CA CYS A 87 0.59 6.96 13.07
C CYS A 87 -0.94 6.92 13.06
N ASP A 88 -1.48 6.60 11.90
CA ASP A 88 -2.90 6.44 11.59
C ASP A 88 -3.07 5.36 10.52
N ALA A 89 -4.22 4.74 10.43
CA ALA A 89 -4.43 3.57 9.58
C ALA A 89 -5.55 3.74 8.56
N MET A 90 -5.37 3.11 7.38
CA MET A 90 -6.39 2.89 6.36
C MET A 90 -7.04 1.50 6.49
N TYR A 91 -6.93 0.88 7.67
CA TYR A 91 -7.48 -0.44 8.00
C TYR A 91 -7.84 -0.48 9.48
N LYS A 92 -8.66 -1.46 9.87
CA LYS A 92 -9.01 -1.65 11.28
C LYS A 92 -7.80 -2.09 12.08
N SER A 93 -7.29 -1.20 12.93
CA SER A 93 -6.13 -1.44 13.80
C SER A 93 -6.50 -1.36 15.26
N SER A 94 -5.83 -2.16 16.12
CA SER A 94 -5.90 -2.01 17.58
C SER A 94 -4.83 -1.06 18.13
N TYR A 95 -3.90 -0.63 17.32
CA TYR A 95 -2.78 0.23 17.70
C TYR A 95 -2.93 1.67 17.22
N GLU A 96 -3.46 1.85 16.01
CA GLU A 96 -3.55 3.15 15.36
C GLU A 96 -5.00 3.53 15.08
N PRO A 97 -5.36 4.81 15.19
CA PRO A 97 -6.70 5.27 14.86
C PRO A 97 -6.91 5.33 13.35
N TRP A 98 -8.16 5.39 12.92
CA TRP A 98 -8.49 5.70 11.53
C TRP A 98 -7.91 7.04 11.10
N SER A 99 -7.37 7.09 9.89
CA SER A 99 -6.69 8.27 9.36
C SER A 99 -7.65 9.46 9.13
N SER A 100 -7.19 10.66 9.50
CA SER A 100 -7.87 11.91 9.16
C SER A 100 -7.86 12.22 7.65
N ASP A 101 -7.06 11.51 6.87
CA ASP A 101 -7.11 11.60 5.40
C ASP A 101 -8.28 10.80 4.82
N LEU A 102 -8.77 9.79 5.56
CA LEU A 102 -9.92 8.94 5.21
C LEU A 102 -11.25 9.51 5.71
N VAL A 103 -11.25 10.03 6.92
CA VAL A 103 -12.44 10.49 7.65
C VAL A 103 -12.26 11.93 8.13
N ALA A 104 -13.34 12.64 8.38
CA ALA A 104 -13.30 14.04 8.80
C ALA A 104 -12.67 14.24 10.19
N THR A 105 -12.82 13.27 11.07
CA THR A 105 -12.26 13.28 12.41
C THR A 105 -11.41 12.04 12.63
N ARG A 106 -10.13 12.23 12.94
CA ARG A 106 -9.19 11.13 13.22
C ARG A 106 -9.77 10.16 14.26
N GLY A 107 -9.71 8.88 13.96
CA GLY A 107 -10.24 7.81 14.81
C GLY A 107 -11.72 7.46 14.58
N MET A 108 -12.46 8.26 13.81
CA MET A 108 -13.86 7.93 13.44
C MET A 108 -13.88 6.72 12.52
N ASP A 109 -14.77 5.77 12.77
CA ASP A 109 -14.96 4.60 11.91
C ASP A 109 -15.55 5.02 10.55
N PRO A 110 -14.90 4.71 9.42
CA PRO A 110 -15.40 5.05 8.10
C PRO A 110 -16.60 4.19 7.66
N GLY A 111 -16.95 3.13 8.41
CA GLY A 111 -18.04 2.22 8.08
C GLY A 111 -17.67 1.12 7.07
N TYR A 112 -16.41 1.01 6.70
CA TYR A 112 -15.85 -0.09 5.88
C TYR A 112 -14.36 -0.24 6.13
N ASP A 113 -13.74 -1.30 5.62
CA ASP A 113 -12.29 -1.47 5.65
C ASP A 113 -11.68 -1.11 4.28
N PRO A 114 -11.02 0.05 4.16
CA PRO A 114 -10.41 0.50 2.92
C PRO A 114 -9.31 -0.40 2.39
N LEU A 115 -8.47 -0.97 3.26
CA LEU A 115 -7.40 -1.88 2.84
C LEU A 115 -7.96 -3.19 2.31
N LEU A 116 -8.92 -3.79 3.01
CA LEU A 116 -9.59 -5.01 2.54
C LEU A 116 -10.22 -4.78 1.16
N PHE A 117 -10.94 -3.67 1.01
CA PHE A 117 -11.56 -3.30 -0.27
C PHE A 117 -10.51 -3.11 -1.38
N ALA A 118 -9.40 -2.42 -1.08
CA ALA A 118 -8.29 -2.22 -2.02
C ALA A 118 -7.67 -3.54 -2.49
N VAL A 119 -7.45 -4.48 -1.56
CA VAL A 119 -6.91 -5.81 -1.86
C VAL A 119 -7.84 -6.59 -2.79
N GLU A 120 -9.14 -6.62 -2.47
CA GLU A 120 -10.12 -7.32 -3.29
C GLU A 120 -10.19 -6.74 -4.72
N GLU A 121 -10.26 -5.42 -4.85
CA GLU A 121 -10.35 -4.75 -6.15
C GLU A 121 -9.07 -4.85 -6.97
N ALA A 122 -7.89 -4.80 -6.33
CA ALA A 122 -6.62 -5.04 -7.00
C ALA A 122 -6.52 -6.47 -7.55
N HIS A 123 -6.88 -7.47 -6.73
CA HIS A 123 -6.84 -8.89 -7.12
C HIS A 123 -7.81 -9.21 -8.25
N LYS A 124 -9.01 -8.64 -8.27
CA LYS A 124 -9.98 -8.78 -9.40
C LYS A 124 -9.35 -8.34 -10.73
N ARG A 125 -8.40 -7.41 -10.70
CA ARG A 125 -7.68 -6.88 -11.88
C ARG A 125 -6.37 -7.59 -12.18
N GLY A 126 -5.97 -8.55 -11.35
CA GLY A 126 -4.66 -9.22 -11.41
C GLY A 126 -3.51 -8.27 -11.09
N ILE A 127 -3.75 -7.29 -10.22
CA ILE A 127 -2.76 -6.35 -9.69
C ILE A 127 -2.29 -6.85 -8.33
N GLU A 128 -0.98 -6.96 -8.16
CA GLU A 128 -0.34 -7.24 -6.88
C GLU A 128 -0.34 -5.96 -6.03
N ILE A 129 -0.76 -6.05 -4.76
CA ILE A 129 -0.84 -4.90 -3.87
C ILE A 129 0.10 -5.10 -2.68
N HIS A 130 0.89 -4.07 -2.38
CA HIS A 130 1.83 -4.03 -1.26
C HIS A 130 1.46 -2.89 -0.33
N ALA A 131 1.41 -3.17 0.97
CA ALA A 131 1.20 -2.16 1.98
C ALA A 131 2.45 -1.28 2.14
N TRP A 132 2.26 0.03 2.05
CA TRP A 132 3.30 1.02 2.30
C TRP A 132 3.08 1.69 3.65
N PHE A 133 4.06 1.57 4.55
CA PHE A 133 4.07 2.16 5.88
C PHE A 133 5.11 3.28 5.96
N ASN A 134 4.73 4.39 6.61
CA ASN A 134 5.67 5.37 7.16
C ASN A 134 5.82 5.08 8.66
N PRO A 135 6.81 4.30 9.09
CA PRO A 135 6.84 3.76 10.45
C PRO A 135 7.03 4.81 11.53
N TYR A 136 7.71 5.92 11.24
CA TYR A 136 8.08 6.90 12.24
C TYR A 136 7.41 8.26 12.10
N ARG A 137 6.78 8.57 10.97
CA ARG A 137 6.12 9.86 10.79
C ARG A 137 4.91 9.98 11.71
N TYR A 138 4.86 11.05 12.50
CA TYR A 138 3.80 11.30 13.47
C TYR A 138 2.96 12.54 13.12
N GLU A 139 3.52 13.73 13.26
CA GLU A 139 2.83 15.01 13.05
C GLU A 139 3.53 15.86 12.00
N SER A 140 2.79 16.87 11.50
CA SER A 140 3.37 18.03 10.85
C SER A 140 2.83 19.29 11.53
N VAL A 141 3.45 20.44 11.29
CA VAL A 141 2.97 21.73 11.82
C VAL A 141 1.53 22.07 11.40
N LEU A 142 1.05 21.46 10.31
CA LEU A 142 -0.30 21.63 9.79
C LEU A 142 -1.31 20.59 10.29
N HIS A 143 -0.83 19.51 10.94
CA HIS A 143 -1.65 18.37 11.36
C HIS A 143 -1.15 17.90 12.72
N GLN A 144 -1.70 18.52 13.76
CA GLN A 144 -1.48 18.15 15.15
C GLN A 144 -2.60 17.25 15.64
N TRP A 145 -2.30 16.36 16.59
CA TRP A 145 -3.23 15.32 17.04
C TRP A 145 -3.84 15.58 18.40
N ASP A 146 -3.76 16.81 18.88
CA ASP A 146 -4.30 17.20 20.19
C ASP A 146 -5.76 16.79 20.34
N GLY A 147 -6.06 16.13 21.47
CA GLY A 147 -7.41 15.67 21.77
C GLY A 147 -7.95 14.51 20.89
N THR A 148 -7.09 13.89 20.06
CA THR A 148 -7.49 12.75 19.23
C THR A 148 -7.05 11.41 19.82
N PRO A 149 -7.68 10.27 19.45
CA PRO A 149 -7.25 8.94 19.91
C PRO A 149 -5.77 8.66 19.57
N GLN A 150 -5.10 7.89 20.46
CA GLN A 150 -3.67 7.53 20.36
C GLN A 150 -2.77 8.73 20.09
N ASN A 151 -2.99 9.81 20.85
CA ASN A 151 -2.11 10.98 20.83
C ASN A 151 -0.85 10.68 21.64
N TYR A 152 0.25 10.36 20.94
CA TYR A 152 1.52 10.05 21.62
C TYR A 152 2.17 11.27 22.28
N ARG A 153 1.86 12.49 21.84
CA ARG A 153 2.34 13.70 22.49
C ARG A 153 1.81 13.82 23.92
N GLU A 154 0.60 13.32 24.17
CA GLU A 154 0.01 13.30 25.50
C GLU A 154 0.40 12.06 26.31
N SER A 155 0.41 10.87 25.66
CA SER A 155 0.61 9.60 26.36
C SER A 155 2.09 9.19 26.48
N HIS A 156 2.91 9.53 25.49
CA HIS A 156 4.32 9.15 25.39
C HIS A 156 5.17 10.27 24.78
N PRO A 157 5.22 11.47 25.41
CA PRO A 157 5.97 12.60 24.86
C PRO A 157 7.45 12.27 24.65
N GLU A 158 8.02 11.36 25.45
CA GLU A 158 9.40 10.87 25.33
C GLU A 158 9.66 10.09 24.04
N TRP A 159 8.60 9.58 23.38
CA TRP A 159 8.73 8.87 22.09
C TRP A 159 8.98 9.80 20.92
N LEU A 160 8.80 11.11 21.10
CA LEU A 160 8.79 12.04 19.99
C LEU A 160 10.13 12.76 19.84
N LEU A 161 10.53 12.95 18.59
CA LEU A 161 11.59 13.88 18.18
C LEU A 161 10.94 15.00 17.37
N ASP A 162 11.07 16.21 17.87
CA ASP A 162 10.50 17.40 17.23
C ASP A 162 11.49 18.04 16.25
N TYR A 163 10.97 18.47 15.11
CA TYR A 163 11.66 19.19 14.06
C TYR A 163 10.89 20.48 13.72
N SER A 164 11.47 21.31 12.88
CA SER A 164 10.85 22.57 12.45
C SER A 164 9.51 22.40 11.72
N ASP A 165 9.29 21.27 11.09
CA ASP A 165 8.15 20.97 10.22
C ASP A 165 7.25 19.83 10.73
N GLY A 166 7.52 19.32 11.93
CA GLY A 166 6.71 18.29 12.57
C GLY A 166 7.47 17.42 13.55
N SER A 167 6.92 16.23 13.81
CA SER A 167 7.47 15.26 14.76
C SER A 167 7.51 13.87 14.18
N ILE A 168 8.49 13.09 14.62
CA ILE A 168 8.57 11.65 14.34
C ILE A 168 8.68 10.86 15.63
N LEU A 169 8.31 9.59 15.58
CA LEU A 169 8.63 8.63 16.64
C LEU A 169 10.14 8.36 16.63
N ASN A 170 10.74 8.31 17.82
CA ASN A 170 12.17 8.12 18.01
C ASN A 170 12.61 6.68 17.73
N PRO A 171 13.29 6.38 16.60
CA PRO A 171 13.68 5.03 16.26
C PRO A 171 14.77 4.43 17.17
N ALA A 172 15.44 5.26 17.98
CA ALA A 172 16.47 4.81 18.92
C ALA A 172 15.85 4.11 20.14
N MET A 173 14.56 4.38 20.45
CA MET A 173 13.87 3.78 21.60
C MET A 173 13.39 2.37 21.29
N PRO A 174 13.70 1.37 22.14
CA PRO A 174 13.19 0.01 21.97
C PRO A 174 11.67 -0.05 21.97
N GLU A 175 11.02 0.65 22.88
CA GLU A 175 9.57 0.69 23.05
C GLU A 175 8.85 1.18 21.79
N VAL A 176 9.42 2.15 21.10
CA VAL A 176 8.91 2.65 19.80
C VAL A 176 9.03 1.58 18.73
N ARG A 177 10.18 0.87 18.67
CA ARG A 177 10.36 -0.20 17.68
C ARG A 177 9.41 -1.37 17.96
N ASP A 178 9.24 -1.74 19.23
CA ASP A 178 8.32 -2.82 19.63
C ASP A 178 6.88 -2.44 19.27
N HIS A 179 6.48 -1.19 19.51
CA HIS A 179 5.15 -0.69 19.13
C HIS A 179 4.91 -0.75 17.59
N ILE A 180 5.92 -0.41 16.78
CA ILE A 180 5.78 -0.41 15.32
C ILE A 180 5.72 -1.82 14.74
N THR A 181 6.29 -2.81 15.42
CA THR A 181 6.35 -4.21 14.95
C THR A 181 5.28 -5.11 15.56
N ALA A 182 4.46 -4.60 16.48
CA ALA A 182 3.35 -5.32 17.10
C ALA A 182 2.16 -5.44 16.15
#